data_17af321be1b36bc9addf8beae5e3dfe1
#
_entry.id   17af321be1b36bc9addf8beae5e3dfe1
#
_cell.length_a   1.000
_cell.length_b   1.000
_cell.length_c   1.000
_cell.angle_alpha   90.00
_cell.angle_beta   90.00
_cell.angle_gamma   90.00
#
_symmetry.space_group_name_H-M   'P 1'
#
loop_
_entity.id
_entity.type
_entity.pdbx_description
1 polymer ?
#
loop_
_entity_poly.entity_id
_entity_poly.type
_entity_poly.pdbx_seq_one_letter_code
_entity_poly.pdbx_strand_id
1 'polypeptide(L)'
;IAESIPSTAKWEFAPEGQHIELGIAEMNLFLLLGAAGLSHSLFGKRLLPVGTVYDPFVARGLDALNYACYQDARFMIVGTPPGVTLAPEGGAHQSIGSPLIGMAQDGLAAFEPAFVDELAIIMRWAFAYMQNDGEGDPDERTWLRDETGGSVYLRLTTNPLEQPGRRPNPDFAQNVIDGAYWMRPPGPVPLTPVRSRW
;
A
#
# COMPACT_ATOMS: atom_id res chain seq x y z
N ILE A 1 24.75 1.56 -11.59
CA ILE A 1 24.04 2.50 -10.70
C ILE A 1 24.20 2.08 -9.23
N ALA A 2 24.39 0.81 -8.93
CA ALA A 2 24.52 0.32 -7.55
C ALA A 2 25.87 0.60 -6.88
N GLU A 3 26.92 0.95 -7.63
CA GLU A 3 28.27 1.10 -7.10
C GLU A 3 28.53 2.42 -6.34
N SER A 4 27.65 3.41 -6.46
CA SER A 4 27.86 4.72 -5.85
C SER A 4 27.07 4.98 -4.57
N ILE A 5 26.16 4.09 -4.18
CA ILE A 5 25.38 4.22 -2.94
C ILE A 5 25.99 3.28 -1.90
N PRO A 6 26.63 3.78 -0.84
CA PRO A 6 27.11 2.91 0.21
C PRO A 6 25.93 2.20 0.88
N SER A 7 25.89 0.88 0.80
CA SER A 7 24.93 0.09 1.56
C SER A 7 25.25 0.25 3.05
N THR A 8 24.28 0.74 3.81
CA THR A 8 24.39 0.89 5.26
C THR A 8 24.07 -0.41 6.00
N ALA A 9 23.51 -1.40 5.32
CA ALA A 9 23.18 -2.70 5.90
C ALA A 9 23.78 -3.82 5.04
N LYS A 10 24.51 -4.72 5.67
CA LYS A 10 24.88 -6.02 5.09
C LYS A 10 23.85 -7.04 5.61
N TRP A 11 23.32 -7.83 4.69
CA TRP A 11 22.42 -8.92 5.05
C TRP A 11 23.27 -10.14 5.44
N GLU A 12 23.06 -10.64 6.65
CA GLU A 12 23.69 -11.85 7.14
C GLU A 12 22.60 -12.82 7.64
N PHE A 13 22.76 -14.10 7.41
CA PHE A 13 21.87 -15.10 7.99
C PHE A 13 22.07 -15.16 9.49
N ALA A 14 21.03 -14.80 10.25
CA ALA A 14 21.05 -14.80 11.69
C ALA A 14 19.66 -15.20 12.25
N PRO A 15 19.61 -16.02 13.31
CA PRO A 15 18.34 -16.38 13.95
C PRO A 15 17.57 -15.18 14.52
N GLU A 16 18.29 -14.13 14.88
CA GLU A 16 17.74 -12.87 15.42
C GLU A 16 17.36 -11.87 14.33
N GLY A 17 17.56 -12.22 13.06
CA GLY A 17 17.25 -11.38 11.92
C GLY A 17 15.75 -11.11 11.79
N GLN A 18 15.41 -9.92 11.33
CA GLN A 18 14.01 -9.52 11.07
C GLN A 18 13.59 -9.73 9.61
N HIS A 19 14.49 -10.17 8.75
CA HIS A 19 14.20 -10.49 7.36
C HIS A 19 13.94 -11.97 7.19
N ILE A 20 12.82 -12.29 6.53
CA ILE A 20 12.41 -13.68 6.25
C ILE A 20 12.25 -13.84 4.74
N GLU A 21 13.05 -14.72 4.16
CA GLU A 21 12.98 -15.06 2.74
C GLU A 21 12.07 -16.27 2.54
N LEU A 22 10.93 -16.08 1.87
CA LEU A 22 9.94 -17.14 1.65
C LEU A 22 10.04 -17.76 0.24
N GLY A 23 10.81 -17.14 -0.67
CA GLY A 23 10.79 -17.52 -2.07
C GLY A 23 9.44 -17.22 -2.75
N ILE A 24 9.10 -18.00 -3.78
CA ILE A 24 7.84 -17.83 -4.54
C ILE A 24 6.73 -18.58 -3.82
N ALA A 25 6.12 -17.95 -2.82
CA ALA A 25 5.13 -18.60 -1.94
C ALA A 25 4.10 -17.57 -1.40
N GLU A 26 3.24 -17.05 -2.26
CA GLU A 26 2.31 -15.95 -1.96
C GLU A 26 1.33 -16.31 -0.84
N MET A 27 0.80 -17.53 -0.84
CA MET A 27 -0.09 -18.02 0.22
C MET A 27 0.64 -18.03 1.58
N ASN A 28 1.87 -18.53 1.62
CA ASN A 28 2.66 -18.57 2.85
C ASN A 28 3.02 -17.17 3.34
N LEU A 29 3.26 -16.23 2.42
CA LEU A 29 3.48 -14.83 2.76
C LEU A 29 2.28 -14.26 3.52
N PHE A 30 1.07 -14.41 2.99
CA PHE A 30 -0.13 -13.85 3.63
C PHE A 30 -0.49 -14.56 4.93
N LEU A 31 -0.25 -15.87 5.05
CA LEU A 31 -0.39 -16.59 6.31
C LEU A 31 0.59 -16.06 7.37
N LEU A 32 1.85 -15.81 6.98
CA LEU A 32 2.84 -15.27 7.90
C LEU A 32 2.52 -13.83 8.30
N LEU A 33 2.11 -12.98 7.35
CA LEU A 33 1.69 -11.61 7.61
C LEU A 33 0.49 -11.57 8.56
N GLY A 34 -0.50 -12.43 8.34
CA GLY A 34 -1.65 -12.57 9.23
C GLY A 34 -1.24 -12.97 10.64
N ALA A 35 -0.42 -14.02 10.78
CA ALA A 35 0.05 -14.49 12.08
C ALA A 35 0.87 -13.41 12.82
N ALA A 36 1.82 -12.78 12.15
CA ALA A 36 2.63 -11.70 12.72
C ALA A 36 1.79 -10.44 13.02
N GLY A 37 0.82 -10.12 12.17
CA GLY A 37 -0.09 -8.99 12.35
C GLY A 37 -1.04 -9.14 13.54
N LEU A 38 -1.34 -10.36 13.96
CA LEU A 38 -2.13 -10.68 15.13
C LEU A 38 -1.34 -10.70 16.45
N SER A 39 -0.04 -10.43 16.42
CA SER A 39 0.85 -10.54 17.58
C SER A 39 0.40 -9.69 18.77
N HIS A 40 -0.22 -8.53 18.54
CA HIS A 40 -0.74 -7.69 19.61
C HIS A 40 -1.90 -8.36 20.34
N SER A 41 -2.87 -8.87 19.61
CA SER A 41 -4.04 -9.57 20.19
C SER A 41 -3.65 -10.86 20.90
N LEU A 42 -2.66 -11.57 20.37
CA LEU A 42 -2.24 -12.87 20.93
C LEU A 42 -1.25 -12.75 22.10
N PHE A 43 -0.35 -11.77 22.04
CA PHE A 43 0.80 -11.70 22.96
C PHE A 43 0.98 -10.31 23.60
N GLY A 44 0.12 -9.35 23.33
CA GLY A 44 0.22 -8.00 23.86
C GLY A 44 1.43 -7.22 23.33
N LYS A 45 2.04 -7.65 22.23
CA LYS A 45 3.18 -7.00 21.58
C LYS A 45 2.91 -6.85 20.09
N ARG A 46 2.87 -5.62 19.62
CA ARG A 46 2.62 -5.34 18.20
C ARG A 46 3.89 -5.49 17.38
N LEU A 47 3.84 -6.35 16.38
CA LEU A 47 4.76 -6.36 15.26
C LEU A 47 4.18 -5.51 14.12
N LEU A 48 5.04 -4.98 13.28
CA LEU A 48 4.66 -4.23 12.08
C LEU A 48 5.24 -4.97 10.85
N PRO A 49 4.67 -6.12 10.49
CA PRO A 49 5.18 -6.92 9.39
C PRO A 49 4.94 -6.23 8.05
N VAL A 50 5.98 -6.25 7.20
CA VAL A 50 5.92 -5.76 5.82
C VAL A 50 6.30 -6.90 4.90
N GLY A 51 5.40 -7.25 4.00
CA GLY A 51 5.63 -8.30 3.00
C GLY A 51 5.69 -7.75 1.60
N THR A 52 6.68 -8.16 0.82
CA THR A 52 6.78 -7.83 -0.60
C THR A 52 6.31 -9.00 -1.45
N VAL A 53 5.54 -8.70 -2.49
CA VAL A 53 4.97 -9.69 -3.40
C VAL A 53 5.01 -9.16 -4.82
N TYR A 54 5.17 -10.07 -5.78
CA TYR A 54 4.97 -9.73 -7.19
C TYR A 54 3.49 -9.42 -7.43
N ASP A 55 3.17 -8.17 -7.77
CA ASP A 55 1.78 -7.66 -7.78
C ASP A 55 0.78 -8.54 -8.57
N PRO A 56 1.12 -9.08 -9.76
CA PRO A 56 0.22 -9.99 -10.48
C PRO A 56 -0.19 -11.24 -9.70
N PHE A 57 0.58 -11.62 -8.69
CA PHE A 57 0.37 -12.85 -7.94
C PHE A 57 -0.29 -12.66 -6.57
N VAL A 58 -0.66 -11.45 -6.22
CA VAL A 58 -1.45 -11.19 -5.00
C VAL A 58 -2.70 -12.06 -4.94
N ALA A 59 -3.38 -12.26 -6.09
CA ALA A 59 -4.57 -13.09 -6.18
C ALA A 59 -4.34 -14.58 -5.83
N ARG A 60 -3.10 -15.07 -5.87
CA ARG A 60 -2.78 -16.46 -5.51
C ARG A 60 -2.89 -16.76 -4.03
N GLY A 61 -2.79 -15.74 -3.21
CA GLY A 61 -2.91 -15.84 -1.74
C GLY A 61 -4.18 -15.17 -1.20
N LEU A 62 -5.16 -14.86 -2.06
CA LEU A 62 -6.31 -14.04 -1.71
C LEU A 62 -7.13 -14.60 -0.54
N ASP A 63 -7.27 -15.91 -0.44
CA ASP A 63 -7.99 -16.55 0.66
C ASP A 63 -7.31 -16.24 2.02
N ALA A 64 -6.00 -16.42 2.11
CA ALA A 64 -5.25 -16.09 3.33
C ALA A 64 -5.25 -14.58 3.63
N LEU A 65 -5.20 -13.74 2.60
CA LEU A 65 -5.30 -12.29 2.74
C LEU A 65 -6.66 -11.88 3.33
N ASN A 66 -7.75 -12.41 2.77
CA ASN A 66 -9.10 -12.14 3.24
C ASN A 66 -9.28 -12.52 4.71
N TYR A 67 -8.80 -13.71 5.09
CA TYR A 67 -8.85 -14.16 6.48
C TYR A 67 -7.99 -13.29 7.42
N ALA A 68 -6.82 -12.89 6.99
CA ALA A 68 -5.97 -12.01 7.78
C ALA A 68 -6.64 -10.65 8.05
N CYS A 69 -7.27 -10.06 7.03
CA CYS A 69 -8.04 -8.82 7.17
C CYS A 69 -9.29 -9.01 8.04
N TYR A 70 -10.03 -10.11 7.84
CA TYR A 70 -11.20 -10.45 8.64
C TYR A 70 -10.89 -10.60 10.15
N GLN A 71 -9.71 -11.13 10.47
CA GLN A 71 -9.22 -11.28 11.84
C GLN A 71 -8.58 -10.00 12.40
N ASP A 72 -8.63 -8.90 11.66
CA ASP A 72 -8.02 -7.63 12.04
C ASP A 72 -6.49 -7.70 12.26
N ALA A 73 -5.81 -8.56 11.52
CA ALA A 73 -4.35 -8.57 11.49
C ALA A 73 -3.81 -7.26 10.93
N ARG A 74 -2.67 -6.80 11.46
CA ARG A 74 -2.04 -5.52 11.12
C ARG A 74 -0.74 -5.74 10.38
N PHE A 75 -0.74 -5.47 9.06
CA PHE A 75 0.42 -5.68 8.20
C PHE A 75 0.41 -4.72 7.01
N MET A 76 1.55 -4.61 6.35
CA MET A 76 1.69 -3.91 5.09
C MET A 76 2.07 -4.89 3.98
N ILE A 77 1.37 -4.83 2.86
CA ILE A 77 1.72 -5.53 1.63
C ILE A 77 2.29 -4.51 0.65
N VAL A 78 3.39 -4.86 0.01
CA VAL A 78 3.98 -4.10 -1.09
C VAL A 78 3.94 -4.96 -2.35
N GLY A 79 2.99 -4.67 -3.24
CA GLY A 79 2.89 -5.27 -4.57
C GLY A 79 3.80 -4.52 -5.55
N THR A 80 4.79 -5.20 -6.13
CA THR A 80 5.77 -4.56 -7.01
C THR A 80 6.41 -5.55 -7.98
N PRO A 81 6.63 -5.18 -9.25
CA PRO A 81 6.05 -4.03 -9.94
C PRO A 81 4.59 -4.27 -10.34
N PRO A 82 3.75 -3.23 -10.47
CA PRO A 82 2.36 -3.35 -10.90
C PRO A 82 2.19 -3.18 -12.40
N GLY A 83 0.97 -3.42 -12.86
CA GLY A 83 0.52 -3.55 -14.22
C GLY A 83 1.17 -2.70 -15.31
N VAL A 84 1.24 -1.37 -15.18
CA VAL A 84 1.80 -0.47 -16.20
C VAL A 84 3.29 -0.76 -16.46
N THR A 85 4.05 -1.04 -15.42
CA THR A 85 5.47 -1.42 -15.50
C THR A 85 5.64 -2.74 -16.26
N LEU A 86 4.67 -3.63 -16.16
CA LEU A 86 4.69 -4.97 -16.74
C LEU A 86 4.05 -5.07 -18.13
N ALA A 87 3.64 -3.95 -18.71
CA ALA A 87 3.03 -3.91 -20.03
C ALA A 87 3.85 -4.66 -21.11
N PRO A 88 5.18 -4.58 -21.16
CA PRO A 88 5.99 -5.32 -22.12
C PRO A 88 5.99 -6.84 -21.91
N GLU A 89 5.66 -7.32 -20.72
CA GLU A 89 5.65 -8.77 -20.40
C GLU A 89 4.37 -9.47 -20.84
N GLY A 90 3.32 -8.72 -21.21
CA GLY A 90 2.06 -9.25 -21.71
C GLY A 90 0.99 -9.49 -20.64
N GLY A 91 -0.20 -9.91 -21.11
CA GLY A 91 -1.45 -9.88 -20.35
C GLY A 91 -1.46 -10.66 -19.02
N ALA A 92 -0.73 -11.77 -18.93
CA ALA A 92 -0.69 -12.58 -17.71
C ALA A 92 -0.01 -11.88 -16.53
N HIS A 93 0.82 -10.87 -16.80
CA HIS A 93 1.60 -10.13 -15.80
C HIS A 93 1.11 -8.69 -15.57
N GLN A 94 0.09 -8.26 -16.31
CA GLN A 94 -0.37 -6.85 -16.24
C GLN A 94 -1.19 -6.50 -15.00
N SER A 95 -1.59 -7.46 -14.19
CA SER A 95 -2.29 -7.31 -12.91
C SER A 95 -3.45 -6.27 -12.91
N ILE A 96 -4.27 -6.26 -13.95
CA ILE A 96 -5.38 -5.30 -14.16
C ILE A 96 -6.39 -5.35 -12.99
N GLY A 97 -6.57 -6.54 -12.41
CA GLY A 97 -7.52 -6.76 -11.32
C GLY A 97 -6.99 -6.43 -9.92
N SER A 98 -5.67 -6.29 -9.73
CA SER A 98 -5.09 -6.11 -8.39
C SER A 98 -5.58 -4.86 -7.65
N PRO A 99 -5.85 -3.71 -8.31
CA PRO A 99 -6.44 -2.56 -7.61
C PRO A 99 -7.80 -2.86 -6.96
N LEU A 100 -8.60 -3.73 -7.58
CA LEU A 100 -9.91 -4.11 -7.06
C LEU A 100 -9.82 -4.89 -5.75
N ILE A 101 -8.73 -5.62 -5.52
CA ILE A 101 -8.49 -6.33 -4.25
C ILE A 101 -8.43 -5.32 -3.11
N GLY A 102 -7.61 -4.28 -3.25
CA GLY A 102 -7.52 -3.22 -2.24
C GLY A 102 -8.84 -2.46 -2.02
N MET A 103 -9.61 -2.23 -3.10
CA MET A 103 -10.89 -1.53 -3.01
C MET A 103 -12.01 -2.36 -2.39
N ALA A 104 -11.97 -3.68 -2.56
CA ALA A 104 -13.03 -4.58 -2.11
C ALA A 104 -12.78 -5.16 -0.72
N GLN A 105 -11.53 -5.13 -0.24
CA GLN A 105 -11.15 -5.76 1.00
C GLN A 105 -11.33 -4.82 2.18
N ASP A 106 -12.26 -5.14 3.05
CA ASP A 106 -12.46 -4.42 4.30
C ASP A 106 -11.21 -4.52 5.22
N GLY A 107 -10.89 -3.42 5.92
CA GLY A 107 -9.71 -3.35 6.78
C GLY A 107 -8.36 -3.24 6.05
N LEU A 108 -8.39 -3.03 4.73
CA LEU A 108 -7.18 -2.90 3.91
C LEU A 108 -7.17 -1.55 3.16
N ALA A 109 -6.43 -0.58 3.67
CA ALA A 109 -6.23 0.70 2.99
C ALA A 109 -5.26 0.53 1.81
N ALA A 110 -5.69 0.86 0.58
CA ALA A 110 -4.91 0.61 -0.63
C ALA A 110 -4.46 1.93 -1.29
N PHE A 111 -3.18 1.99 -1.66
CA PHE A 111 -2.58 3.16 -2.29
C PHE A 111 -1.68 2.76 -3.47
N GLU A 112 -1.65 3.62 -4.47
CA GLU A 112 -0.74 3.51 -5.62
C GLU A 112 -0.06 4.88 -5.86
N PRO A 113 0.95 5.23 -5.04
CA PRO A 113 1.65 6.50 -5.18
C PRO A 113 2.41 6.59 -6.50
N ALA A 114 2.35 7.75 -7.15
CA ALA A 114 3.10 8.03 -8.37
C ALA A 114 4.52 8.53 -8.08
N PHE A 115 4.72 9.21 -6.94
CA PHE A 115 5.98 9.89 -6.62
C PHE A 115 6.50 9.50 -5.24
N VAL A 116 7.81 9.66 -5.04
CA VAL A 116 8.49 9.24 -3.80
C VAL A 116 8.07 10.06 -2.58
N ASP A 117 7.71 11.31 -2.77
CA ASP A 117 7.21 12.17 -1.68
C ASP A 117 5.82 11.74 -1.19
N GLU A 118 4.94 11.28 -2.10
CA GLU A 118 3.67 10.66 -1.75
C GLU A 118 3.90 9.35 -0.99
N LEU A 119 4.79 8.50 -1.49
CA LEU A 119 5.15 7.24 -0.82
C LEU A 119 5.65 7.50 0.60
N ALA A 120 6.49 8.51 0.80
CA ALA A 120 7.01 8.84 2.12
C ALA A 120 5.90 9.28 3.09
N ILE A 121 4.94 10.06 2.60
CA ILE A 121 3.75 10.48 3.38
C ILE A 121 2.90 9.26 3.73
N ILE A 122 2.57 8.43 2.74
CA ILE A 122 1.72 7.25 2.93
C ILE A 122 2.39 6.25 3.89
N MET A 123 3.68 5.96 3.74
CA MET A 123 4.38 5.04 4.65
C MET A 123 4.39 5.54 6.09
N ARG A 124 4.64 6.83 6.30
CA ARG A 124 4.59 7.40 7.65
C ARG A 124 3.20 7.27 8.26
N TRP A 125 2.17 7.59 7.50
CA TRP A 125 0.78 7.42 7.92
C TRP A 125 0.44 5.95 8.16
N ALA A 126 0.83 5.05 7.26
CA ALA A 126 0.53 3.62 7.33
C ALA A 126 1.06 2.96 8.61
N PHE A 127 2.29 3.28 9.01
CA PHE A 127 2.84 2.77 10.28
C PHE A 127 2.08 3.29 11.51
N ALA A 128 1.56 4.50 11.47
CA ALA A 128 0.69 5.01 12.53
C ALA A 128 -0.69 4.31 12.47
N TYR A 129 -1.29 4.22 11.28
CA TYR A 129 -2.58 3.59 11.04
C TYR A 129 -2.63 2.13 11.50
N MET A 130 -1.60 1.35 11.21
CA MET A 130 -1.51 -0.05 11.69
C MET A 130 -1.41 -0.17 13.21
N GLN A 131 -1.12 0.91 13.93
CA GLN A 131 -0.99 0.94 15.38
C GLN A 131 -2.18 1.56 16.10
N ASN A 132 -3.19 2.05 15.36
CA ASN A 132 -4.40 2.58 15.98
C ASN A 132 -5.18 1.46 16.67
N ASP A 133 -5.62 1.71 17.89
CA ASP A 133 -6.38 0.81 18.75
C ASP A 133 -7.64 1.52 19.30
N GLY A 134 -8.22 2.44 18.53
CA GLY A 134 -9.42 3.18 18.93
C GLY A 134 -10.66 2.30 19.04
N GLU A 135 -11.67 2.78 19.75
CA GLU A 135 -12.96 2.12 19.95
C GLU A 135 -13.98 2.51 18.84
N GLY A 136 -13.57 2.47 17.58
CA GLY A 136 -14.48 2.70 16.48
C GLY A 136 -15.42 1.51 16.24
N ASP A 137 -16.50 1.72 15.50
CA ASP A 137 -17.35 0.62 15.03
C ASP A 137 -16.60 -0.19 13.96
N PRO A 138 -16.21 -1.44 14.22
CA PRO A 138 -15.50 -2.26 13.25
C PRO A 138 -16.37 -2.59 12.01
N ASP A 139 -17.69 -2.44 12.12
CA ASP A 139 -18.64 -2.64 11.02
C ASP A 139 -18.86 -1.36 10.20
N GLU A 140 -18.30 -0.23 10.63
CA GLU A 140 -18.33 1.00 9.84
C GLU A 140 -17.47 0.82 8.58
N ARG A 141 -18.13 0.66 7.46
CA ARG A 141 -17.50 0.45 6.15
C ARG A 141 -17.02 1.76 5.55
N THR A 142 -16.11 2.42 6.24
CA THR A 142 -15.41 3.57 5.70
C THR A 142 -14.15 3.12 4.95
N TRP A 143 -13.74 3.89 3.95
CA TRP A 143 -12.51 3.68 3.21
C TRP A 143 -11.28 3.58 4.13
N LEU A 144 -11.22 4.43 5.14
CA LEU A 144 -10.20 4.45 6.16
C LEU A 144 -10.86 4.25 7.53
N ARG A 145 -10.37 3.31 8.28
CA ARG A 145 -10.78 3.07 9.67
C ARG A 145 -9.90 3.92 10.58
N ASP A 146 -10.05 5.25 10.55
CA ASP A 146 -9.12 6.19 11.19
C ASP A 146 -8.94 5.95 12.69
N GLU A 147 -9.97 5.51 13.39
CA GLU A 147 -9.93 5.25 14.82
C GLU A 147 -9.38 3.86 15.17
N THR A 148 -9.85 2.85 14.48
CA THR A 148 -9.46 1.46 14.73
C THR A 148 -8.23 1.02 13.96
N GLY A 149 -7.91 1.69 12.85
CA GLY A 149 -6.80 1.32 11.97
C GLY A 149 -7.07 0.05 11.14
N GLY A 150 -6.06 -0.43 10.47
CA GLY A 150 -6.15 -1.61 9.61
C GLY A 150 -4.81 -2.00 9.01
N SER A 151 -4.84 -2.86 8.01
CA SER A 151 -3.69 -3.21 7.17
C SER A 151 -3.57 -2.26 5.97
N VAL A 152 -2.42 -2.28 5.31
CA VAL A 152 -2.14 -1.38 4.18
C VAL A 152 -1.62 -2.17 2.99
N TYR A 153 -2.09 -1.84 1.80
CA TYR A 153 -1.61 -2.36 0.54
C TYR A 153 -1.04 -1.24 -0.33
N LEU A 154 0.24 -1.32 -0.60
CA LEU A 154 0.96 -0.40 -1.49
C LEU A 154 1.24 -1.08 -2.83
N ARG A 155 0.90 -0.42 -3.93
CA ARG A 155 1.30 -0.84 -5.27
C ARG A 155 2.37 0.11 -5.78
N LEU A 156 3.59 -0.39 -5.97
CA LEU A 156 4.76 0.44 -6.27
C LEU A 156 5.34 0.13 -7.66
N THR A 157 5.36 1.15 -8.52
CA THR A 157 6.02 1.06 -9.83
C THR A 157 7.53 1.06 -9.70
N THR A 158 8.19 0.36 -10.61
CA THR A 158 9.67 0.38 -10.76
C THR A 158 10.13 1.21 -11.94
N ASN A 159 9.21 1.84 -12.69
CA ASN A 159 9.58 2.74 -13.76
C ASN A 159 10.26 4.00 -13.21
N PRO A 160 11.39 4.43 -13.80
CA PRO A 160 11.98 5.71 -13.48
C PRO A 160 11.02 6.84 -13.88
N LEU A 161 10.74 7.73 -12.94
CA LEU A 161 9.93 8.93 -13.16
C LEU A 161 10.68 10.16 -12.70
N GLU A 162 10.53 11.25 -13.44
CA GLU A 162 10.98 12.56 -12.98
C GLU A 162 10.18 12.97 -11.75
N GLN A 163 10.87 13.28 -10.66
CA GLN A 163 10.23 13.62 -9.40
C GLN A 163 9.86 15.11 -9.37
N PRO A 164 8.64 15.47 -8.92
CA PRO A 164 8.26 16.88 -8.84
C PRO A 164 9.10 17.61 -7.78
N GLY A 165 9.57 18.79 -8.13
CA GLY A 165 10.35 19.66 -7.23
C GLY A 165 9.47 20.44 -6.24
N ARG A 166 8.52 19.76 -5.58
CA ARG A 166 7.60 20.35 -4.59
C ARG A 166 8.05 20.09 -3.17
N ARG A 167 7.65 20.96 -2.25
CA ARG A 167 7.83 20.75 -0.81
C ARG A 167 6.49 20.31 -0.21
N PRO A 168 6.39 19.12 0.35
CA PRO A 168 5.17 18.70 1.04
C PRO A 168 4.81 19.66 2.17
N ASN A 169 3.53 19.98 2.28
CA ASN A 169 2.93 20.72 3.39
C ASN A 169 1.79 19.88 4.00
N PRO A 170 1.22 20.26 5.15
CA PRO A 170 0.17 19.48 5.79
C PRO A 170 -1.06 19.24 4.91
N ASP A 171 -1.52 20.24 4.16
CA ASP A 171 -2.69 20.11 3.28
C ASP A 171 -2.42 19.12 2.14
N PHE A 172 -1.23 19.18 1.55
CA PHE A 172 -0.81 18.21 0.54
C PHE A 172 -0.73 16.81 1.14
N ALA A 173 -0.16 16.67 2.33
CA ALA A 173 -0.05 15.37 2.99
C ALA A 173 -1.44 14.78 3.27
N GLN A 174 -2.40 15.59 3.73
CA GLN A 174 -3.77 15.14 3.95
C GLN A 174 -4.42 14.70 2.63
N ASN A 175 -4.33 15.52 1.59
CA ASN A 175 -4.90 15.18 0.27
C ASN A 175 -4.32 13.89 -0.32
N VAL A 176 -3.05 13.58 -0.06
CA VAL A 176 -2.43 12.30 -0.47
C VAL A 176 -3.10 11.14 0.25
N ILE A 177 -3.37 11.26 1.54
CA ILE A 177 -4.05 10.22 2.33
C ILE A 177 -5.53 10.11 1.93
N ASP A 178 -6.19 11.23 1.66
CA ASP A 178 -7.57 11.27 1.15
C ASP A 178 -7.70 10.69 -0.28
N GLY A 179 -6.58 10.41 -0.93
CA GLY A 179 -6.50 9.69 -2.20
C GLY A 179 -6.55 10.54 -3.45
N ALA A 180 -6.66 11.88 -3.36
CA ALA A 180 -6.66 12.75 -4.54
C ALA A 180 -6.20 14.18 -4.26
N TYR A 181 -5.43 14.72 -5.19
CA TYR A 181 -5.07 16.13 -5.21
C TYR A 181 -4.87 16.65 -6.65
N TRP A 182 -4.97 17.95 -6.84
CA TRP A 182 -4.66 18.56 -8.11
C TRP A 182 -3.16 18.73 -8.29
N MET A 183 -2.56 17.95 -9.19
CA MET A 183 -1.15 18.15 -9.57
C MET A 183 -0.93 19.50 -10.26
N ARG A 184 -1.92 19.94 -11.05
CA ARG A 184 -2.05 21.30 -11.60
C ARG A 184 -3.48 21.75 -11.36
N PRO A 185 -3.71 22.81 -10.58
CA PRO A 185 -5.04 23.37 -10.45
C PRO A 185 -5.62 23.71 -11.83
N PRO A 186 -6.91 23.48 -12.08
CA PRO A 186 -7.53 23.91 -13.31
C PRO A 186 -7.37 25.43 -13.47
N GLY A 187 -6.98 25.87 -14.66
CA GLY A 187 -6.99 27.29 -14.97
C GLY A 187 -8.40 27.86 -14.86
N PRO A 188 -8.57 29.20 -14.82
CA PRO A 188 -9.90 29.81 -14.83
C PRO A 188 -10.64 29.30 -16.08
N VAL A 189 -11.75 28.59 -15.83
CA VAL A 189 -12.63 28.10 -16.89
C VAL A 189 -13.22 29.34 -17.53
N PRO A 190 -12.99 29.61 -18.86
CA PRO A 190 -13.72 30.65 -19.52
C PRO A 190 -15.21 30.31 -19.41
N LEU A 191 -16.01 31.21 -18.85
CA LEU A 191 -17.46 31.09 -18.82
C LEU A 191 -17.99 31.26 -20.26
N THR A 192 -17.71 30.30 -21.11
CA THR A 192 -18.36 30.23 -22.44
C THR A 192 -19.72 29.58 -22.21
N PRO A 193 -20.83 30.26 -22.45
CA PRO A 193 -22.13 29.65 -22.30
C PRO A 193 -22.20 28.42 -23.20
N VAL A 194 -22.48 27.27 -22.64
CA VAL A 194 -22.79 26.06 -23.38
C VAL A 194 -24.04 26.37 -24.20
N ARG A 195 -23.88 26.61 -25.49
CA ARG A 195 -25.02 26.68 -26.39
C ARG A 195 -25.62 25.27 -26.46
N SER A 196 -26.71 25.07 -25.75
CA SER A 196 -27.54 23.87 -25.91
C SER A 196 -28.01 23.84 -27.37
N ARG A 197 -27.50 22.94 -28.17
CA ARG A 197 -28.14 22.53 -29.43
C ARG A 197 -29.09 21.41 -29.06
N TRP A 198 -30.36 21.72 -29.03
CA TRP A 198 -31.44 20.76 -29.12
C TRP A 198 -31.70 20.47 -30.60
#